data_3c3946e718da435f0662ac6c66dffeeb
#
_entry.id   3c3946e718da435f0662ac6c66dffeeb
#
_cell.length_a   1.000
_cell.length_b   1.000
_cell.length_c   1.000
_cell.angle_alpha   90.00
_cell.angle_beta   90.00
_cell.angle_gamma   90.00
#
_symmetry.space_group_name_H-M   'P 1'
#
loop_
_entity.id
_entity.type
_entity.pdbx_description
1 polymer ?
#
loop_
_entity_poly.entity_id
_entity_poly.type
_entity_poly.pdbx_seq_one_letter_code
_entity_poly.pdbx_strand_id
1 'polypeptide(L)'
;MPGQRSTPRGSLARGLALAAGIWASDGHAAGGHFAVDDAAILDAGTCQVETWWEHANHAGSLLHVGPACRVGPVELAVNADRIQPRDRAPQTPVGPQVKWATSIDDRISVGLVALAAWQGSAPSYAGATLYAPLTLRVTDALQLNVNVGRDWLRDLPARGRAGASLEWQAAPAWTIIGERYRQFGADLARLGAQWQQSNSLGFDLSRARGVGASSGATWTLGASWTFDAPQALRRVP
;
A
#
# COMPACT_ATOMS: atom_id res chain seq x y z
N MET A 1 83.31 13.34 11.41
CA MET A 1 82.34 12.34 11.89
C MET A 1 80.95 12.91 11.68
N PRO A 2 80.11 12.35 10.82
CA PRO A 2 78.85 12.98 10.42
C PRO A 2 77.68 12.49 11.26
N GLY A 3 76.86 13.48 11.71
CA GLY A 3 75.68 13.27 12.47
C GLY A 3 74.50 12.75 11.66
N GLN A 4 73.81 11.76 12.15
CA GLN A 4 72.57 11.21 11.63
C GLN A 4 71.40 12.18 11.91
N ARG A 5 70.71 12.61 10.84
CA ARG A 5 69.43 13.30 10.93
C ARG A 5 68.30 12.27 10.93
N SER A 6 67.56 12.23 12.01
CA SER A 6 66.28 11.48 12.12
C SER A 6 65.15 12.32 11.57
N THR A 7 64.47 11.80 10.54
CA THR A 7 63.23 12.34 10.02
C THR A 7 62.04 11.82 10.84
N PRO A 8 61.09 12.66 11.24
CA PRO A 8 59.87 12.19 11.87
C PRO A 8 58.87 11.72 10.80
N ARG A 9 58.44 10.48 10.90
CA ARG A 9 57.29 9.94 10.14
C ARG A 9 56.02 10.51 10.67
N GLY A 10 55.43 11.48 10.00
CA GLY A 10 54.07 11.93 10.22
C GLY A 10 53.06 10.91 9.75
N SER A 11 52.40 10.25 10.69
CA SER A 11 51.20 9.43 10.40
C SER A 11 49.98 10.34 10.17
N LEU A 12 49.59 10.49 8.95
CA LEU A 12 48.32 11.08 8.53
C LEU A 12 47.20 10.07 8.81
N ALA A 13 46.61 10.10 9.99
CA ALA A 13 45.31 9.48 10.27
C ALA A 13 44.23 10.29 9.57
N ARG A 14 43.84 9.86 8.38
CA ARG A 14 42.63 10.36 7.73
C ARG A 14 41.41 9.76 8.42
N GLY A 15 40.82 10.54 9.31
CA GLY A 15 39.49 10.24 9.84
C GLY A 15 38.45 10.31 8.75
N LEU A 16 37.94 9.16 8.30
CA LEU A 16 36.69 9.06 7.57
C LEU A 16 35.56 9.37 8.58
N ALA A 17 35.05 10.60 8.56
CA ALA A 17 33.76 10.89 9.15
C ALA A 17 32.69 10.27 8.25
N LEU A 18 32.16 9.11 8.63
CA LEU A 18 30.90 8.62 8.10
C LEU A 18 29.83 9.59 8.57
N ALA A 19 29.39 10.48 7.69
CA ALA A 19 28.12 11.17 7.84
C ALA A 19 27.03 10.10 7.69
N ALA A 20 26.56 9.54 8.82
CA ALA A 20 25.31 8.81 8.88
C ALA A 20 24.20 9.84 8.64
N GLY A 21 23.85 10.02 7.39
CA GLY A 21 22.61 10.69 7.01
C GLY A 21 21.48 9.86 7.60
N ILE A 22 20.78 10.44 8.57
CA ILE A 22 19.49 9.93 9.03
C ILE A 22 18.53 10.16 7.87
N TRP A 23 18.39 9.16 7.01
CA TRP A 23 17.29 9.10 6.08
C TRP A 23 16.07 8.75 6.91
N ALA A 24 15.26 9.76 7.23
CA ALA A 24 13.88 9.52 7.61
C ALA A 24 13.28 8.75 6.44
N SER A 25 13.09 7.45 6.63
CA SER A 25 12.29 6.66 5.73
C SER A 25 10.85 7.13 5.94
N ASP A 26 10.40 8.06 5.09
CA ASP A 26 9.00 8.39 4.95
C ASP A 26 8.31 7.05 4.67
N GLY A 27 7.49 6.60 5.63
CA GLY A 27 6.73 5.36 5.51
C GLY A 27 5.76 5.54 4.35
N HIS A 28 6.12 5.01 3.21
CA HIS A 28 5.18 4.93 2.10
C HIS A 28 4.17 3.87 2.50
N ALA A 29 2.91 4.28 2.62
CA ALA A 29 1.81 3.34 2.82
C ALA A 29 1.91 2.26 1.74
N ALA A 30 1.72 0.99 2.13
CA ALA A 30 1.55 -0.10 1.18
C ALA A 30 0.22 0.13 0.45
N GLY A 31 0.22 1.10 -0.43
CA GLY A 31 -0.90 1.46 -1.27
C GLY A 31 -0.99 0.55 -2.49
N GLY A 32 -1.96 0.82 -3.33
CA GLY A 32 -2.17 0.12 -4.58
C GLY A 32 -3.06 -1.10 -4.42
N HIS A 33 -2.82 -2.10 -5.25
CA HIS A 33 -3.67 -3.27 -5.38
C HIS A 33 -3.47 -4.35 -4.31
N PHE A 34 -2.56 -4.17 -3.34
CA PHE A 34 -2.34 -5.13 -2.26
C PHE A 34 -3.55 -5.17 -1.34
N ALA A 35 -3.97 -6.41 -0.97
CA ALA A 35 -5.20 -6.61 -0.21
C ALA A 35 -5.02 -6.46 1.30
N VAL A 36 -3.78 -6.60 1.77
CA VAL A 36 -3.39 -6.37 3.16
C VAL A 36 -2.76 -5.00 3.24
N ASP A 37 -3.51 -4.08 3.80
CA ASP A 37 -3.17 -2.68 3.96
C ASP A 37 -2.33 -2.46 5.21
N ASP A 38 -1.51 -1.44 5.22
CA ASP A 38 -0.79 -0.99 6.40
C ASP A 38 -1.63 -0.03 7.27
N ALA A 39 -1.18 0.23 8.49
CA ALA A 39 -1.79 1.19 9.40
C ALA A 39 -1.12 2.58 9.27
N ALA A 40 -1.04 3.11 8.04
CA ALA A 40 -0.56 4.47 7.76
C ALA A 40 -1.57 5.22 6.90
N ILE A 41 -1.54 6.54 6.94
CA ILE A 41 -2.28 7.46 6.04
C ILE A 41 -1.29 8.41 5.39
N LEU A 42 -1.66 9.00 4.28
CA LEU A 42 -0.86 9.99 3.57
C LEU A 42 -0.33 11.08 4.50
N ASP A 43 0.79 11.69 4.15
CA ASP A 43 1.35 12.81 4.88
C ASP A 43 0.43 14.03 4.88
N ALA A 44 0.54 14.85 5.91
CA ALA A 44 -0.26 16.07 6.01
C ALA A 44 -0.01 16.99 4.80
N GLY A 45 -1.09 17.42 4.15
CA GLY A 45 -1.02 18.28 2.98
C GLY A 45 -0.67 17.56 1.68
N THR A 46 -0.78 16.23 1.63
CA THR A 46 -0.57 15.45 0.40
C THR A 46 -1.86 14.78 -0.08
N CYS A 47 -1.89 14.55 -1.38
CA CYS A 47 -2.85 13.71 -2.07
C CYS A 47 -2.11 12.64 -2.88
N GLN A 48 -2.80 11.56 -3.23
CA GLN A 48 -2.30 10.48 -4.06
C GLN A 48 -3.36 10.06 -5.08
N VAL A 49 -2.93 9.60 -6.22
CA VAL A 49 -3.78 8.83 -7.14
C VAL A 49 -3.15 7.46 -7.31
N GLU A 50 -3.92 6.44 -7.00
CA GLU A 50 -3.56 5.05 -7.28
C GLU A 50 -4.35 4.56 -8.47
N THR A 51 -3.71 3.78 -9.31
CA THR A 51 -4.37 3.10 -10.43
C THR A 51 -3.75 1.74 -10.63
N TRP A 52 -4.56 0.74 -10.95
CA TRP A 52 -4.04 -0.57 -11.35
C TRP A 52 -4.95 -1.25 -12.36
N TRP A 53 -4.31 -2.07 -13.16
CA TRP A 53 -4.98 -3.01 -14.05
C TRP A 53 -4.73 -4.43 -13.57
N GLU A 54 -5.82 -5.17 -13.43
CA GLU A 54 -5.80 -6.56 -13.03
C GLU A 54 -6.33 -7.45 -14.15
N HIS A 55 -5.66 -8.56 -14.40
CA HIS A 55 -6.08 -9.57 -15.37
C HIS A 55 -6.08 -10.96 -14.74
N ALA A 56 -7.26 -11.59 -14.75
CA ALA A 56 -7.46 -12.96 -14.32
C ALA A 56 -7.74 -13.85 -15.54
N ASN A 57 -6.89 -14.85 -15.77
CA ASN A 57 -6.87 -15.66 -17.00
C ASN A 57 -8.22 -16.22 -17.44
N HIS A 58 -9.16 -16.45 -16.53
CA HIS A 58 -10.47 -17.02 -16.86
C HIS A 58 -11.66 -16.20 -16.35
N ALA A 59 -11.40 -15.12 -15.62
CA ALA A 59 -12.45 -14.33 -14.99
C ALA A 59 -12.67 -12.94 -15.62
N GLY A 60 -11.67 -12.41 -16.34
CA GLY A 60 -11.78 -11.09 -16.98
C GLY A 60 -10.71 -10.12 -16.49
N SER A 61 -11.03 -8.83 -16.51
CA SER A 61 -10.11 -7.76 -16.09
C SER A 61 -10.80 -6.72 -15.22
N LEU A 62 -9.98 -5.97 -14.46
CA LEU A 62 -10.40 -4.84 -13.66
C LEU A 62 -9.43 -3.68 -13.92
N LEU A 63 -9.96 -2.48 -14.07
CA LEU A 63 -9.21 -1.23 -14.00
C LEU A 63 -9.71 -0.45 -12.78
N HIS A 64 -8.79 -0.04 -11.92
CA HIS A 64 -9.05 0.77 -10.74
C HIS A 64 -8.44 2.15 -10.87
N VAL A 65 -9.11 3.15 -10.31
CA VAL A 65 -8.58 4.50 -10.06
C VAL A 65 -9.10 4.98 -8.71
N GLY A 66 -8.19 5.39 -7.82
CA GLY A 66 -8.47 5.82 -6.46
C GLY A 66 -7.72 7.10 -6.09
N PRO A 67 -8.27 8.30 -6.35
CA PRO A 67 -7.75 9.51 -5.75
C PRO A 67 -8.02 9.54 -4.25
N ALA A 68 -7.01 9.91 -3.47
CA ALA A 68 -7.06 10.07 -2.02
C ALA A 68 -6.37 11.36 -1.58
N CYS A 69 -6.82 11.97 -0.49
CA CYS A 69 -6.14 13.11 0.14
C CYS A 69 -6.22 12.97 1.66
N ARG A 70 -5.17 13.37 2.35
CA ARG A 70 -5.24 13.53 3.80
C ARG A 70 -5.98 14.81 4.18
N VAL A 71 -6.97 14.66 5.06
CA VAL A 71 -7.78 15.75 5.61
C VAL A 71 -7.79 15.62 7.14
N GLY A 72 -6.99 16.43 7.82
CA GLY A 72 -6.79 16.31 9.27
C GLY A 72 -6.27 14.93 9.68
N PRO A 73 -6.95 14.21 10.60
CA PRO A 73 -6.50 12.91 11.10
C PRO A 73 -6.92 11.73 10.20
N VAL A 74 -7.57 11.96 9.08
CA VAL A 74 -8.07 10.91 8.18
C VAL A 74 -7.60 11.09 6.75
N GLU A 75 -7.58 10.00 6.02
CA GLU A 75 -7.44 9.97 4.57
C GLU A 75 -8.81 9.70 3.97
N LEU A 76 -9.20 10.53 3.02
CA LEU A 76 -10.44 10.42 2.27
C LEU A 76 -10.12 10.05 0.84
N ALA A 77 -10.75 8.98 0.34
CA ALA A 77 -10.60 8.55 -1.03
C ALA A 77 -11.95 8.36 -1.73
N VAL A 78 -11.92 8.37 -3.05
CA VAL A 78 -13.01 7.91 -3.90
C VAL A 78 -12.45 6.84 -4.81
N ASN A 79 -12.96 5.63 -4.69
CA ASN A 79 -12.54 4.49 -5.50
C ASN A 79 -13.52 4.30 -6.66
N ALA A 80 -13.00 4.08 -7.85
CA ALA A 80 -13.77 3.77 -9.04
C ALA A 80 -13.16 2.57 -9.77
N ASP A 81 -13.97 1.54 -9.99
CA ASP A 81 -13.57 0.34 -10.71
C ASP A 81 -14.32 0.21 -12.03
N ARG A 82 -13.64 -0.34 -13.02
CA ARG A 82 -14.25 -0.89 -14.21
C ARG A 82 -13.94 -2.38 -14.29
N ILE A 83 -14.91 -3.18 -13.89
CA ILE A 83 -14.81 -4.64 -13.89
C ILE A 83 -15.40 -5.15 -15.21
N GLN A 84 -14.63 -5.93 -15.95
CA GLN A 84 -15.03 -6.58 -17.21
C GLN A 84 -14.95 -8.10 -17.04
N PRO A 85 -15.99 -8.74 -16.47
CA PRO A 85 -16.07 -10.18 -16.39
C PRO A 85 -16.16 -10.78 -17.79
N ARG A 86 -15.65 -12.00 -18.00
CA ARG A 86 -15.69 -12.65 -19.31
C ARG A 86 -17.11 -12.96 -19.77
N ASP A 87 -17.98 -13.37 -18.84
CA ASP A 87 -19.29 -13.95 -19.16
C ASP A 87 -20.46 -13.13 -18.60
N ARG A 88 -20.24 -11.88 -18.23
CA ARG A 88 -21.26 -10.99 -17.65
C ARG A 88 -21.09 -9.56 -18.15
N ALA A 89 -22.13 -8.75 -18.00
CA ALA A 89 -22.08 -7.33 -18.30
C ALA A 89 -21.00 -6.63 -17.43
N PRO A 90 -20.29 -5.62 -17.99
CA PRO A 90 -19.37 -4.80 -17.24
C PRO A 90 -20.03 -4.13 -16.03
N GLN A 91 -19.27 -3.95 -14.96
CA GLN A 91 -19.69 -3.28 -13.75
C GLN A 91 -18.75 -2.09 -13.48
N THR A 92 -19.31 -1.02 -12.94
CA THR A 92 -18.58 0.21 -12.61
C THR A 92 -18.89 0.66 -11.19
N PRO A 93 -18.47 -0.09 -10.15
CA PRO A 93 -18.66 0.37 -8.79
C PRO A 93 -17.81 1.61 -8.52
N VAL A 94 -18.43 2.59 -7.85
CA VAL A 94 -17.80 3.83 -7.40
C VAL A 94 -18.21 4.07 -5.96
N GLY A 95 -17.28 4.56 -5.11
CA GLY A 95 -17.66 4.91 -3.75
C GLY A 95 -16.55 5.50 -2.91
N PRO A 96 -16.92 6.11 -1.77
CA PRO A 96 -15.99 6.71 -0.83
C PRO A 96 -15.26 5.67 0.01
N GLN A 97 -14.05 6.04 0.44
CA GLN A 97 -13.29 5.38 1.48
C GLN A 97 -12.81 6.40 2.51
N VAL A 98 -12.82 5.99 3.75
CA VAL A 98 -12.19 6.72 4.86
C VAL A 98 -11.20 5.79 5.52
N LYS A 99 -9.96 6.26 5.71
CA LYS A 99 -8.92 5.58 6.46
C LYS A 99 -8.46 6.49 7.59
N TRP A 100 -8.38 5.93 8.78
CA TRP A 100 -7.76 6.53 9.94
C TRP A 100 -6.64 5.62 10.41
N ALA A 101 -5.50 6.20 10.82
CA ALA A 101 -4.41 5.45 11.42
C ALA A 101 -3.67 6.30 12.43
N THR A 102 -3.06 5.64 13.41
CA THR A 102 -2.21 6.25 14.42
C THR A 102 -1.10 5.29 14.86
N SER A 103 0.08 5.83 15.16
CA SER A 103 1.15 5.07 15.76
C SER A 103 0.94 5.01 17.28
N ILE A 104 1.06 3.82 17.84
CA ILE A 104 1.08 3.56 19.30
C ILE A 104 2.48 3.84 19.83
N ASP A 105 3.49 3.39 19.08
CA ASP A 105 4.90 3.63 19.33
C ASP A 105 5.67 3.61 17.98
N ASP A 106 7.01 3.62 18.04
CA ASP A 106 7.89 3.64 16.86
C ASP A 106 7.78 2.36 15.99
N ARG A 107 7.16 1.30 16.50
CA ARG A 107 7.08 -0.01 15.86
C ARG A 107 5.67 -0.45 15.54
N ILE A 108 4.68 0.05 16.27
CA ILE A 108 3.30 -0.43 16.19
C ILE A 108 2.40 0.71 15.77
N SER A 109 1.65 0.49 14.70
CA SER A 109 0.58 1.37 14.25
C SER A 109 -0.73 0.59 14.09
N VAL A 110 -1.85 1.26 14.30
CA VAL A 110 -3.20 0.70 14.14
C VAL A 110 -4.06 1.65 13.34
N GLY A 111 -5.05 1.10 12.67
CA GLY A 111 -5.95 1.90 11.87
C GLY A 111 -7.35 1.33 11.78
N LEU A 112 -8.20 2.07 11.07
CA LEU A 112 -9.55 1.66 10.70
C LEU A 112 -9.83 2.15 9.28
N VAL A 113 -10.35 1.26 8.44
CA VAL A 113 -10.72 1.56 7.05
C VAL A 113 -12.17 1.17 6.84
N ALA A 114 -12.94 2.10 6.30
CA ALA A 114 -14.32 1.89 5.90
C ALA A 114 -14.49 2.36 4.45
N LEU A 115 -15.09 1.51 3.62
CA LEU A 115 -15.45 1.86 2.25
C LEU A 115 -16.83 1.31 1.90
N ALA A 116 -17.51 1.99 0.98
CA ALA A 116 -18.76 1.53 0.41
C ALA A 116 -18.79 1.87 -1.07
N ALA A 117 -19.52 1.10 -1.86
CA ALA A 117 -19.60 1.28 -3.30
C ALA A 117 -21.03 1.13 -3.83
N TRP A 118 -21.31 1.84 -4.92
CA TRP A 118 -22.54 1.81 -5.68
C TRP A 118 -22.22 1.63 -7.16
N GLN A 119 -23.13 1.02 -7.90
CA GLN A 119 -23.00 0.94 -9.38
C GLN A 119 -23.20 2.34 -9.98
N GLY A 120 -22.24 2.80 -10.81
CA GLY A 120 -22.22 4.18 -11.28
C GLY A 120 -23.36 4.57 -12.23
N SER A 121 -23.84 3.64 -13.08
CA SER A 121 -24.84 3.92 -14.11
C SER A 121 -26.29 3.94 -13.60
N ALA A 122 -26.57 3.21 -12.53
CA ALA A 122 -27.86 3.21 -11.83
C ALA A 122 -27.52 3.05 -10.35
N PRO A 123 -27.49 4.14 -9.55
CA PRO A 123 -26.99 4.09 -8.19
C PRO A 123 -27.70 3.01 -7.37
N SER A 124 -27.12 1.85 -7.30
CA SER A 124 -27.59 0.76 -6.45
C SER A 124 -26.40 0.27 -5.63
N TYR A 125 -26.64 0.11 -4.32
CA TYR A 125 -25.62 -0.37 -3.40
C TYR A 125 -24.99 -1.66 -3.92
N ALA A 126 -23.66 -1.67 -4.01
CA ALA A 126 -22.87 -2.81 -4.49
C ALA A 126 -22.26 -3.59 -3.33
N GLY A 127 -21.78 -2.88 -2.32
CA GLY A 127 -21.14 -3.50 -1.15
C GLY A 127 -20.49 -2.48 -0.23
N ALA A 128 -19.98 -2.97 0.89
CA ALA A 128 -19.16 -2.23 1.84
C ALA A 128 -18.10 -3.14 2.45
N THR A 129 -17.02 -2.55 2.95
CA THR A 129 -15.98 -3.23 3.69
C THR A 129 -15.59 -2.38 4.89
N LEU A 130 -15.37 -3.04 6.03
CA LEU A 130 -14.81 -2.44 7.25
C LEU A 130 -13.70 -3.35 7.75
N TYR A 131 -12.50 -2.81 7.97
CA TYR A 131 -11.39 -3.57 8.54
C TYR A 131 -10.44 -2.69 9.34
N ALA A 132 -9.71 -3.33 10.25
CA ALA A 132 -8.68 -2.73 11.07
C ALA A 132 -7.31 -3.25 10.63
N PRO A 133 -6.44 -2.40 10.07
CA PRO A 133 -5.04 -2.72 9.85
C PRO A 133 -4.23 -2.54 11.13
N LEU A 134 -3.27 -3.45 11.33
CA LEU A 134 -2.20 -3.41 12.31
C LEU A 134 -0.89 -3.54 11.56
N THR A 135 0.05 -2.63 11.82
CA THR A 135 1.42 -2.67 11.29
C THR A 135 2.39 -2.88 12.43
N LEU A 136 3.32 -3.83 12.25
CA LEU A 136 4.47 -4.05 13.11
C LEU A 136 5.76 -3.87 12.30
N ARG A 137 6.53 -2.84 12.60
CA ARG A 137 7.89 -2.64 12.08
C ARG A 137 8.85 -3.57 12.81
N VAL A 138 9.19 -4.70 12.18
CA VAL A 138 10.08 -5.72 12.76
C VAL A 138 11.52 -5.23 12.76
N THR A 139 11.96 -4.62 11.66
CA THR A 139 13.24 -3.91 11.49
C THR A 139 13.01 -2.69 10.60
N ASP A 140 14.03 -1.88 10.35
CA ASP A 140 13.93 -0.75 9.42
C ASP A 140 13.62 -1.19 7.97
N ALA A 141 13.95 -2.43 7.62
CA ALA A 141 13.74 -2.99 6.28
C ALA A 141 12.61 -4.03 6.22
N LEU A 142 11.98 -4.38 7.34
CA LEU A 142 11.00 -5.46 7.40
C LEU A 142 9.77 -5.06 8.19
N GLN A 143 8.61 -5.10 7.54
CA GLN A 143 7.31 -4.77 8.12
C GLN A 143 6.34 -5.95 7.97
N LEU A 144 5.57 -6.20 9.02
CA LEU A 144 4.46 -7.14 9.04
C LEU A 144 3.16 -6.35 9.17
N ASN A 145 2.19 -6.59 8.27
CA ASN A 145 0.85 -6.04 8.37
C ASN A 145 -0.16 -7.15 8.58
N VAL A 146 -1.19 -6.87 9.36
CA VAL A 146 -2.31 -7.79 9.62
C VAL A 146 -3.61 -7.01 9.55
N ASN A 147 -4.55 -7.51 8.76
CA ASN A 147 -5.89 -6.92 8.63
C ASN A 147 -6.95 -7.90 9.12
N VAL A 148 -7.93 -7.39 9.86
CA VAL A 148 -9.12 -8.15 10.28
C VAL A 148 -10.36 -7.30 10.05
N GLY A 149 -11.40 -7.88 9.48
CA GLY A 149 -12.60 -7.11 9.16
C GLY A 149 -13.74 -7.92 8.57
N ARG A 150 -14.59 -7.23 7.83
CA ARG A 150 -15.78 -7.81 7.22
C ARG A 150 -16.12 -7.16 5.89
N ASP A 151 -16.56 -8.00 4.96
CA ASP A 151 -17.09 -7.62 3.66
C ASP A 151 -18.59 -7.85 3.63
N TRP A 152 -19.34 -6.87 3.13
CA TRP A 152 -20.77 -6.95 2.81
C TRP A 152 -20.95 -6.73 1.33
N LEU A 153 -21.47 -7.73 0.63
CA LEU A 153 -21.88 -7.61 -0.76
C LEU A 153 -23.39 -7.62 -0.83
N ARG A 154 -23.93 -6.90 -1.80
CA ARG A 154 -25.37 -6.89 -2.07
C ARG A 154 -25.87 -8.32 -2.25
N ASP A 155 -26.99 -8.63 -1.63
CA ASP A 155 -27.71 -9.92 -1.75
C ASP A 155 -26.90 -11.16 -1.32
N LEU A 156 -25.77 -10.97 -0.59
CA LEU A 156 -24.95 -12.04 -0.05
C LEU A 156 -24.76 -11.91 1.48
N PRO A 157 -24.61 -13.02 2.20
CA PRO A 157 -24.24 -12.98 3.61
C PRO A 157 -22.90 -12.27 3.81
N ALA A 158 -22.77 -11.52 4.89
CA ALA A 158 -21.53 -10.88 5.29
C ALA A 158 -20.42 -11.93 5.46
N ARG A 159 -19.22 -11.62 4.94
CA ARG A 159 -18.04 -12.49 4.94
C ARG A 159 -16.94 -11.93 5.82
N GLY A 160 -16.21 -12.81 6.52
CA GLY A 160 -15.00 -12.41 7.23
C GLY A 160 -13.91 -12.02 6.25
N ARG A 161 -13.20 -10.93 6.57
CA ARG A 161 -11.99 -10.46 5.90
C ARG A 161 -10.82 -10.61 6.87
N ALA A 162 -9.71 -11.17 6.43
CA ALA A 162 -8.48 -11.27 7.21
C ALA A 162 -7.29 -11.44 6.27
N GLY A 163 -6.13 -10.95 6.67
CA GLY A 163 -4.90 -11.15 5.90
C GLY A 163 -3.67 -10.77 6.70
N ALA A 164 -2.54 -11.26 6.23
CA ALA A 164 -1.22 -10.85 6.70
C ALA A 164 -0.31 -10.65 5.49
N SER A 165 0.53 -9.61 5.53
CA SER A 165 1.59 -9.37 4.56
C SER A 165 2.94 -9.22 5.25
N LEU A 166 3.99 -9.59 4.55
CA LEU A 166 5.35 -9.30 4.88
C LEU A 166 5.93 -8.44 3.78
N GLU A 167 6.44 -7.27 4.14
CA GLU A 167 7.05 -6.30 3.25
C GLU A 167 8.53 -6.19 3.59
N TRP A 168 9.37 -6.43 2.60
CA TRP A 168 10.81 -6.35 2.73
C TRP A 168 11.38 -5.33 1.76
N GLN A 169 11.95 -4.26 2.30
CA GLN A 169 12.71 -3.27 1.54
C GLN A 169 14.05 -3.88 1.15
N ALA A 170 14.08 -4.56 0.00
CA ALA A 170 15.25 -5.28 -0.51
C ALA A 170 16.37 -4.34 -1.01
N ALA A 171 15.99 -3.10 -1.41
CA ALA A 171 16.88 -2.02 -1.81
C ALA A 171 16.19 -0.67 -1.61
N PRO A 172 16.89 0.49 -1.64
CA PRO A 172 16.28 1.81 -1.41
C PRO A 172 15.04 2.12 -2.27
N ALA A 173 14.98 1.58 -3.50
CA ALA A 173 13.88 1.80 -4.43
C ALA A 173 12.99 0.55 -4.62
N TRP A 174 13.24 -0.56 -3.92
CA TRP A 174 12.54 -1.81 -4.16
C TRP A 174 12.01 -2.43 -2.89
N THR A 175 10.71 -2.71 -2.86
CA THR A 175 10.04 -3.46 -1.80
C THR A 175 9.44 -4.73 -2.39
N ILE A 176 9.70 -5.87 -1.75
CA ILE A 176 9.10 -7.16 -2.07
C ILE A 176 7.98 -7.42 -1.07
N ILE A 177 6.80 -7.79 -1.55
CA ILE A 177 5.60 -7.96 -0.73
C ILE A 177 5.04 -9.36 -0.97
N GLY A 178 4.93 -10.13 0.12
CA GLY A 178 4.22 -11.40 0.13
C GLY A 178 3.01 -11.32 1.03
N GLU A 179 1.81 -11.68 0.55
CA GLU A 179 0.59 -11.65 1.35
C GLU A 179 -0.23 -12.92 1.24
N ARG A 180 -0.92 -13.26 2.33
CA ARG A 180 -1.98 -14.24 2.41
C ARG A 180 -3.23 -13.58 2.96
N TYR A 181 -4.34 -13.68 2.24
CA TYR A 181 -5.56 -12.97 2.64
C TYR A 181 -6.84 -13.71 2.24
N ARG A 182 -7.91 -13.38 2.96
CA ARG A 182 -9.28 -13.73 2.64
C ARG A 182 -10.05 -12.46 2.37
N GLN A 183 -10.71 -12.39 1.21
CA GLN A 183 -11.47 -11.24 0.75
C GLN A 183 -12.68 -11.74 -0.04
N PHE A 184 -13.86 -11.20 0.25
CA PHE A 184 -15.15 -11.59 -0.38
C PHE A 184 -15.42 -13.10 -0.38
N GLY A 185 -14.88 -13.81 0.62
CA GLY A 185 -15.01 -15.26 0.78
C GLY A 185 -14.01 -16.10 0.01
N ALA A 186 -13.08 -15.50 -0.73
CA ALA A 186 -11.98 -16.20 -1.40
C ALA A 186 -10.70 -16.13 -0.58
N ASP A 187 -9.96 -17.24 -0.51
CA ASP A 187 -8.62 -17.33 0.08
C ASP A 187 -7.57 -17.22 -1.02
N LEU A 188 -6.67 -16.26 -0.89
CA LEU A 188 -5.66 -15.95 -1.89
C LEU A 188 -4.28 -15.81 -1.26
N ALA A 189 -3.25 -16.05 -2.07
CA ALA A 189 -1.87 -15.68 -1.79
C ALA A 189 -1.34 -14.84 -2.94
N ARG A 190 -0.59 -13.78 -2.63
CA ARG A 190 0.00 -12.86 -3.61
C ARG A 190 1.48 -12.66 -3.31
N LEU A 191 2.27 -12.55 -4.35
CA LEU A 191 3.64 -12.09 -4.31
C LEU A 191 3.81 -10.96 -5.30
N GLY A 192 4.45 -9.89 -4.89
CA GLY A 192 4.67 -8.72 -5.74
C GLY A 192 5.91 -7.96 -5.38
N ALA A 193 6.20 -6.95 -6.18
CA ALA A 193 7.27 -5.99 -5.99
C ALA A 193 6.77 -4.58 -6.29
N GLN A 194 7.23 -3.62 -5.50
CA GLN A 194 7.05 -2.20 -5.75
C GLN A 194 8.40 -1.59 -6.10
N TRP A 195 8.39 -0.69 -7.08
CA TRP A 195 9.53 0.12 -7.49
C TRP A 195 9.21 1.59 -7.34
N GLN A 196 9.89 2.23 -6.38
CA GLN A 196 9.80 3.67 -6.16
C GLN A 196 10.75 4.38 -7.14
N GLN A 197 10.20 4.91 -8.23
CA GLN A 197 10.95 5.60 -9.28
C GLN A 197 11.43 6.99 -8.82
N SER A 198 10.61 7.68 -8.02
CA SER A 198 10.92 8.97 -7.40
C SER A 198 10.15 9.10 -6.08
N ASN A 199 10.35 10.20 -5.34
CA ASN A 199 9.59 10.45 -4.10
C ASN A 199 8.07 10.57 -4.31
N SER A 200 7.63 10.78 -5.55
CA SER A 200 6.21 10.97 -5.86
C SER A 200 5.62 9.92 -6.80
N LEU A 201 6.42 9.04 -7.40
CA LEU A 201 5.95 8.09 -8.40
C LEU A 201 6.47 6.69 -8.10
N GLY A 202 5.53 5.77 -7.88
CA GLY A 202 5.76 4.36 -7.68
C GLY A 202 5.07 3.50 -8.74
N PHE A 203 5.61 2.32 -8.96
CA PHE A 203 5.03 1.27 -9.80
C PHE A 203 5.06 -0.03 -9.03
N ASP A 204 4.12 -0.91 -9.32
CA ASP A 204 4.03 -2.22 -8.70
C ASP A 204 3.57 -3.28 -9.69
N LEU A 205 4.02 -4.50 -9.46
CA LEU A 205 3.64 -5.69 -10.21
C LEU A 205 3.43 -6.83 -9.24
N SER A 206 2.34 -7.56 -9.36
CA SER A 206 2.12 -8.74 -8.54
C SER A 206 1.40 -9.86 -9.26
N ARG A 207 1.44 -11.02 -8.64
CA ARG A 207 0.68 -12.19 -9.02
C ARG A 207 -0.02 -12.79 -7.81
N ALA A 208 -1.35 -12.87 -7.88
CA ALA A 208 -2.17 -13.57 -6.92
C ALA A 208 -2.64 -14.92 -7.46
N ARG A 209 -2.92 -15.86 -6.55
CA ARG A 209 -3.58 -17.11 -6.88
C ARG A 209 -4.48 -17.55 -5.73
N GLY A 210 -5.56 -18.26 -6.07
CA GLY A 210 -6.40 -18.92 -5.08
C GLY A 210 -5.64 -20.00 -4.32
N VAL A 211 -5.97 -20.15 -3.05
CA VAL A 211 -5.44 -21.22 -2.20
C VAL A 211 -6.52 -22.26 -1.99
N GLY A 212 -6.24 -23.51 -2.26
CA GLY A 212 -7.23 -24.60 -2.25
C GLY A 212 -7.88 -24.81 -3.61
N ALA A 213 -9.20 -25.00 -3.63
CA ALA A 213 -9.96 -25.33 -4.85
C ALA A 213 -10.08 -24.19 -5.87
N SER A 214 -9.70 -22.96 -5.54
CA SER A 214 -9.79 -21.81 -6.43
C SER A 214 -8.54 -21.73 -7.32
N SER A 215 -8.60 -22.17 -8.56
CA SER A 215 -7.45 -22.37 -9.45
C SER A 215 -7.11 -21.19 -10.37
N GLY A 216 -7.62 -19.98 -10.13
CA GLY A 216 -7.32 -18.80 -10.95
C GLY A 216 -6.02 -18.10 -10.52
N ALA A 217 -5.23 -17.65 -11.50
CA ALA A 217 -4.13 -16.71 -11.26
C ALA A 217 -4.49 -15.34 -11.83
N THR A 218 -4.14 -14.30 -11.09
CA THR A 218 -4.37 -12.91 -11.44
C THR A 218 -3.04 -12.18 -11.48
N TRP A 219 -2.77 -11.45 -12.56
CA TRP A 219 -1.68 -10.50 -12.66
C TRP A 219 -2.21 -9.10 -12.42
N THR A 220 -1.47 -8.29 -11.69
CA THR A 220 -1.80 -6.89 -11.45
C THR A 220 -0.59 -6.02 -11.71
N LEU A 221 -0.80 -4.93 -12.44
CA LEU A 221 0.15 -3.87 -12.69
C LEU A 221 -0.44 -2.57 -12.16
N GLY A 222 0.28 -1.87 -11.29
CA GLY A 222 -0.16 -0.66 -10.64
C GLY A 222 0.82 0.49 -10.78
N ALA A 223 0.30 1.69 -10.52
CA ALA A 223 1.07 2.91 -10.37
C ALA A 223 0.44 3.79 -9.29
N SER A 224 1.27 4.49 -8.53
CA SER A 224 0.87 5.47 -7.52
C SER A 224 1.60 6.78 -7.77
N TRP A 225 0.86 7.89 -7.69
CA TRP A 225 1.40 9.24 -7.83
C TRP A 225 0.95 10.13 -6.68
N THR A 226 1.91 10.58 -5.88
CA THR A 226 1.70 11.47 -4.72
C THR A 226 2.05 12.91 -5.12
N PHE A 227 1.23 13.86 -4.70
CA PHE A 227 1.37 15.29 -5.01
C PHE A 227 0.83 16.16 -3.87
N ASP A 228 1.16 17.42 -3.90
CA ASP A 228 0.70 18.38 -2.92
C ASP A 228 -0.82 18.58 -2.96
N ALA A 229 -1.48 18.52 -1.81
CA ALA A 229 -2.91 18.79 -1.72
C ALA A 229 -3.26 20.24 -2.11
N PRO A 230 -4.42 20.48 -2.73
CA PRO A 230 -4.94 21.82 -2.96
C PRO A 230 -4.98 22.64 -1.67
N GLN A 231 -4.74 23.95 -1.77
CA GLN A 231 -4.64 24.85 -0.58
C GLN A 231 -5.87 24.77 0.34
N ALA A 232 -7.06 24.52 -0.22
CA ALA A 232 -8.29 24.39 0.55
C ALA A 232 -8.25 23.20 1.54
N LEU A 233 -7.60 22.09 1.18
CA LEU A 233 -7.47 20.89 2.01
C LEU A 233 -6.31 20.98 3.01
N ARG A 234 -5.29 21.79 2.74
CA ARG A 234 -4.14 22.00 3.64
C ARG A 234 -4.48 22.78 4.92
N ARG A 235 -5.63 23.45 4.96
CA ARG A 235 -6.05 24.31 6.08
C ARG A 235 -7.00 23.63 7.06
N VAL A 236 -7.33 22.39 6.86
CA VAL A 236 -8.15 21.60 7.79
C VAL A 236 -7.23 21.09 8.91
N PRO A 237 -7.44 21.54 10.16
CA PRO A 237 -6.61 21.20 11.32
C PRO A 237 -6.72 19.71 11.69
#